data_e3bdc71a80a0ad474b05b40ce9db4520
#
_entry.id   e3bdc71a80a0ad474b05b40ce9db4520
#
_cell.length_a   1.000
_cell.length_b   1.000
_cell.length_c   1.000
_cell.angle_alpha   90.00
_cell.angle_beta   90.00
_cell.angle_gamma   90.00
#
_symmetry.space_group_name_H-M   'P 1'
#
loop_
_entity.id
_entity.type
_entity.pdbx_description
1 polymer ?
#
loop_
_entity_poly.entity_id
_entity_poly.type
_entity_poly.pdbx_seq_one_letter_code
_entity_poly.pdbx_strand_id
1 'polypeptide(L)'
;MDIGSKVTAALAKLGLDADAMAALPALSSDDEARIMAFYDGNRAMHWKIIQRGLWTNDGGDLPGFLAEIMKWKLQPAEIAAITCPVLVTAAESDPVSSDSRALYDALPGPKTFMLFTDAEGAGMHCEMLNRSLANRRTLDWLDDTLRPIG
;
A
#
# COMPACT_ATOMS: atom_id res chain seq x y z
N MET A 1 6.36 -3.86 1.24
CA MET A 1 5.35 -3.06 0.48
C MET A 1 6.03 -1.79 0.01
N ASP A 2 5.95 -1.49 -1.27
CA ASP A 2 6.55 -0.29 -1.86
C ASP A 2 5.43 0.54 -2.53
N ILE A 3 4.77 1.37 -1.73
CA ILE A 3 3.70 2.26 -2.20
C ILE A 3 4.27 3.30 -3.17
N GLY A 4 5.48 3.80 -2.91
CA GLY A 4 6.17 4.75 -3.78
C GLY A 4 6.31 4.22 -5.21
N SER A 5 6.79 2.99 -5.39
CA SER A 5 6.89 2.38 -6.73
C SER A 5 5.54 2.20 -7.42
N LYS A 6 4.47 1.91 -6.68
CA LYS A 6 3.12 1.81 -7.26
C LYS A 6 2.59 3.17 -7.71
N VAL A 7 2.83 4.21 -6.91
CA VAL A 7 2.49 5.59 -7.28
C VAL A 7 3.30 6.01 -8.50
N THR A 8 4.62 5.76 -8.52
CA THR A 8 5.49 6.01 -9.67
C THR A 8 4.94 5.36 -10.95
N ALA A 9 4.58 4.09 -10.88
CA ALA A 9 4.02 3.37 -12.04
C ALA A 9 2.65 3.94 -12.49
N ALA A 10 1.83 4.42 -11.56
CA ALA A 10 0.57 5.06 -11.89
C ALA A 10 0.79 6.43 -12.55
N LEU A 11 1.68 7.25 -12.02
CA LEU A 11 2.03 8.56 -12.58
C LEU A 11 2.65 8.44 -13.99
N ALA A 12 3.52 7.45 -14.19
CA ALA A 12 4.08 7.17 -15.51
C ALA A 12 3.00 6.85 -16.57
N LYS A 13 1.93 6.14 -16.18
CA LYS A 13 0.78 5.89 -17.08
C LYS A 13 0.02 7.16 -17.43
N LEU A 14 0.11 8.19 -16.62
CA LEU A 14 -0.46 9.53 -16.89
C LEU A 14 0.49 10.40 -17.73
N GLY A 15 1.64 9.87 -18.12
CA GLY A 15 2.63 10.57 -18.93
C GLY A 15 3.58 11.46 -18.15
N LEU A 16 3.68 11.30 -16.83
CA LEU A 16 4.74 11.92 -16.06
C LEU A 16 6.03 11.14 -16.27
N ASP A 17 7.07 11.82 -16.69
CA ASP A 17 8.38 11.22 -16.87
C ASP A 17 9.18 11.17 -15.54
N ALA A 18 10.37 10.59 -15.62
CA ALA A 18 11.23 10.46 -14.46
C ALA A 18 11.69 11.82 -13.90
N ASP A 19 11.85 12.82 -14.76
CA ASP A 19 12.30 14.16 -14.36
C ASP A 19 11.19 14.88 -13.60
N ALA A 20 9.93 14.82 -14.08
CA ALA A 20 8.77 15.34 -13.36
C ALA A 20 8.59 14.69 -11.98
N MET A 21 8.78 13.36 -11.90
CA MET A 21 8.70 12.65 -10.63
C MET A 21 9.86 13.00 -9.68
N ALA A 22 11.06 13.21 -10.20
CA ALA A 22 12.21 13.62 -9.40
C ALA A 22 12.10 15.08 -8.92
N ALA A 23 11.35 15.91 -9.63
CA ALA A 23 11.11 17.31 -9.25
C ALA A 23 10.10 17.49 -8.11
N LEU A 24 9.39 16.44 -7.69
CA LEU A 24 8.41 16.55 -6.59
C LEU A 24 9.05 17.16 -5.33
N PRO A 25 8.39 18.12 -4.68
CA PRO A 25 7.01 18.59 -4.90
C PRO A 25 6.84 19.69 -5.97
N ALA A 26 7.86 20.04 -6.71
CA ALA A 26 7.83 21.12 -7.72
C ALA A 26 7.29 20.63 -9.08
N LEU A 27 6.06 20.13 -9.13
CA LEU A 27 5.39 19.76 -10.38
C LEU A 27 5.06 20.99 -11.24
N SER A 28 5.06 20.80 -12.57
CA SER A 28 4.50 21.80 -13.47
C SER A 28 2.97 21.89 -13.31
N SER A 29 2.40 23.07 -13.59
CA SER A 29 0.94 23.24 -13.56
C SER A 29 0.21 22.30 -14.53
N ASP A 30 0.84 21.95 -15.65
CA ASP A 30 0.26 21.04 -16.64
C ASP A 30 0.25 19.60 -16.13
N ASP A 31 1.30 19.17 -15.43
CA ASP A 31 1.37 17.83 -14.82
C ASP A 31 0.37 17.70 -13.68
N GLU A 32 0.27 18.73 -12.84
CA GLU A 32 -0.71 18.77 -11.76
C GLU A 32 -2.14 18.70 -12.31
N ALA A 33 -2.46 19.50 -13.34
CA ALA A 33 -3.76 19.48 -13.99
C ALA A 33 -4.09 18.11 -14.60
N ARG A 34 -3.08 17.41 -15.17
CA ARG A 34 -3.24 16.07 -15.74
C ARG A 34 -3.55 15.03 -14.66
N ILE A 35 -2.87 15.12 -13.53
CA ILE A 35 -3.12 14.23 -12.37
C ILE A 35 -4.52 14.49 -11.80
N MET A 36 -4.88 15.76 -11.63
CA MET A 36 -6.21 16.13 -11.14
C MET A 36 -7.33 15.63 -12.06
N ALA A 37 -7.19 15.80 -13.38
CA ALA A 37 -8.17 15.32 -14.35
C ALA A 37 -8.36 13.77 -14.27
N PHE A 38 -7.28 13.03 -14.02
CA PHE A 38 -7.37 11.58 -13.80
C PHE A 38 -8.20 11.24 -12.56
N TYR A 39 -7.95 11.91 -11.45
CA TYR A 39 -8.69 11.67 -10.21
C TYR A 39 -10.14 12.14 -10.31
N ASP A 40 -10.41 13.26 -10.98
CA ASP A 40 -11.77 13.78 -11.21
C ASP A 40 -12.61 12.84 -12.06
N GLY A 41 -11.99 12.12 -12.98
CA GLY A 41 -12.64 11.06 -13.76
C GLY A 41 -13.03 9.81 -12.96
N ASN A 42 -12.55 9.67 -11.71
CA ASN A 42 -12.83 8.53 -10.85
C ASN A 42 -13.22 8.97 -9.43
N ARG A 43 -14.52 9.02 -9.17
CA ARG A 43 -15.06 9.50 -7.88
C ARG A 43 -14.45 8.82 -6.64
N ALA A 44 -14.21 7.51 -6.69
CA ALA A 44 -13.65 6.78 -5.56
C ALA A 44 -12.18 7.16 -5.33
N MET A 45 -11.41 7.31 -6.40
CA MET A 45 -10.00 7.74 -6.32
C MET A 45 -9.88 9.21 -5.93
N HIS A 46 -10.75 10.09 -6.47
CA HIS A 46 -10.82 11.48 -6.02
C HIS A 46 -11.05 11.56 -4.52
N TRP A 47 -12.04 10.83 -3.99
CA TRP A 47 -12.30 10.82 -2.56
C TRP A 47 -11.08 10.31 -1.76
N LYS A 48 -10.46 9.21 -2.19
CA LYS A 48 -9.33 8.60 -1.47
C LYS A 48 -8.08 9.47 -1.46
N ILE A 49 -7.74 10.07 -2.58
CA ILE A 49 -6.47 10.77 -2.79
C ILE A 49 -6.64 12.27 -2.53
N ILE A 50 -7.61 12.91 -3.20
CA ILE A 50 -7.74 14.37 -3.11
C ILE A 50 -8.43 14.77 -1.81
N GLN A 51 -9.62 14.26 -1.52
CA GLN A 51 -10.35 14.71 -0.34
C GLN A 51 -9.77 14.15 0.96
N ARG A 52 -9.57 12.83 1.03
CA ARG A 52 -9.09 12.19 2.25
C ARG A 52 -7.57 12.23 2.38
N GLY A 53 -6.85 11.92 1.31
CA GLY A 53 -5.39 11.84 1.31
C GLY A 53 -4.75 13.18 1.70
N LEU A 54 -5.15 14.28 1.07
CA LEU A 54 -4.65 15.61 1.40
C LEU A 54 -5.02 16.00 2.83
N TRP A 55 -6.25 15.75 3.25
CA TRP A 55 -6.71 16.08 4.60
C TRP A 55 -5.94 15.32 5.69
N THR A 56 -5.66 14.03 5.50
CA THR A 56 -4.93 13.21 6.49
C THR A 56 -3.42 13.49 6.51
N ASN A 57 -2.91 14.27 5.55
CA ASN A 57 -1.51 14.68 5.44
C ASN A 57 -1.38 16.21 5.56
N ASP A 58 -1.92 16.77 6.63
CA ASP A 58 -1.87 18.20 7.01
C ASP A 58 -2.55 19.17 6.02
N GLY A 59 -3.47 18.70 5.19
CA GLY A 59 -4.18 19.55 4.24
C GLY A 59 -3.27 20.21 3.20
N GLY A 60 -2.10 19.60 2.94
CA GLY A 60 -1.14 20.06 1.97
C GLY A 60 -1.68 20.03 0.53
N ASP A 61 -0.86 20.45 -0.41
CA ASP A 61 -1.17 20.36 -1.84
C ASP A 61 -0.90 18.96 -2.40
N LEU A 62 -1.38 18.70 -3.61
CA LEU A 62 -1.21 17.43 -4.28
C LEU A 62 0.27 17.08 -4.54
N PRO A 63 1.12 18.01 -5.05
CA PRO A 63 2.54 17.72 -5.23
C PRO A 63 3.27 17.33 -3.94
N GLY A 64 3.00 18.02 -2.84
CA GLY A 64 3.57 17.70 -1.53
C GLY A 64 3.12 16.34 -1.00
N PHE A 65 1.85 16.01 -1.15
CA PHE A 65 1.31 14.69 -0.81
C PHE A 65 1.97 13.57 -1.62
N LEU A 66 2.15 13.76 -2.93
CA LEU A 66 2.81 12.78 -3.78
C LEU A 66 4.28 12.60 -3.37
N ALA A 67 4.99 13.69 -3.10
CA ALA A 67 6.38 13.65 -2.62
C ALA A 67 6.51 12.86 -1.30
N GLU A 68 5.55 12.99 -0.40
CA GLU A 68 5.54 12.26 0.86
C GLU A 68 5.25 10.77 0.66
N ILE A 69 4.23 10.43 -0.12
CA ILE A 69 3.84 9.03 -0.36
C ILE A 69 4.93 8.25 -1.10
N MET A 70 5.74 8.91 -1.92
CA MET A 70 6.89 8.31 -2.63
C MET A 70 7.97 7.80 -1.67
N LYS A 71 8.02 8.31 -0.43
CA LYS A 71 8.94 7.84 0.61
C LYS A 71 8.47 6.58 1.33
N TRP A 72 7.20 6.19 1.16
CA TRP A 72 6.59 5.06 1.88
C TRP A 72 7.00 3.72 1.28
N LYS A 73 8.24 3.36 1.53
CA LYS A 73 8.81 2.08 1.14
C LYS A 73 9.77 1.57 2.21
N LEU A 74 9.73 0.29 2.47
CA LEU A 74 10.72 -0.36 3.34
C LEU A 74 12.01 -0.57 2.55
N GLN A 75 13.11 -0.12 3.13
CA GLN A 75 14.44 -0.39 2.58
C GLN A 75 14.90 -1.80 2.97
N PRO A 76 15.79 -2.44 2.20
CA PRO A 76 16.31 -3.78 2.53
C PRO A 76 16.91 -3.90 3.94
N ALA A 77 17.58 -2.85 4.42
CA ALA A 77 18.14 -2.82 5.76
C ALA A 77 17.07 -2.77 6.85
N GLU A 78 15.95 -2.07 6.60
CA GLU A 78 14.81 -2.02 7.53
C GLU A 78 14.10 -3.36 7.59
N ILE A 79 13.90 -4.03 6.44
CA ILE A 79 13.33 -5.39 6.38
C ILE A 79 14.23 -6.37 7.15
N ALA A 80 15.55 -6.29 6.95
CA ALA A 80 16.52 -7.15 7.63
C ALA A 80 16.54 -6.95 9.15
N ALA A 81 16.15 -5.78 9.64
CA ALA A 81 16.08 -5.47 11.07
C ALA A 81 14.81 -6.00 11.76
N ILE A 82 13.82 -6.51 11.01
CA ILE A 82 12.59 -7.08 11.57
C ILE A 82 12.89 -8.49 12.08
N THR A 83 12.94 -8.66 13.40
CA THR A 83 13.27 -9.94 14.04
C THR A 83 12.09 -10.59 14.75
N CYS A 84 11.00 -9.86 14.98
CA CYS A 84 9.79 -10.41 15.58
C CYS A 84 9.02 -11.33 14.58
N PRO A 85 8.13 -12.22 15.07
CA PRO A 85 7.22 -12.95 14.20
C PRO A 85 6.36 -12.00 13.37
N VAL A 86 6.24 -12.28 12.07
CA VAL A 86 5.48 -11.44 11.12
C VAL A 86 4.43 -12.26 10.40
N LEU A 87 3.19 -11.80 10.42
CA LEU A 87 2.14 -12.26 9.52
C LEU A 87 2.09 -11.33 8.30
N VAL A 88 2.33 -11.89 7.13
CA VAL A 88 2.15 -11.18 5.86
C VAL A 88 0.88 -11.67 5.20
N THR A 89 -0.08 -10.77 5.01
CA THR A 89 -1.34 -11.07 4.33
C THR A 89 -1.32 -10.61 2.89
N ALA A 90 -2.06 -11.30 2.04
CA ALA A 90 -2.35 -10.91 0.67
C ALA A 90 -3.78 -11.27 0.32
N ALA A 91 -4.43 -10.47 -0.51
CA ALA A 91 -5.72 -10.76 -1.09
C ALA A 91 -5.56 -11.01 -2.60
N GLU A 92 -6.18 -12.05 -3.12
CA GLU A 92 -5.96 -12.60 -4.46
C GLU A 92 -6.19 -11.57 -5.58
N SER A 93 -7.24 -10.76 -5.46
CA SER A 93 -7.63 -9.72 -6.44
C SER A 93 -7.23 -8.31 -6.01
N ASP A 94 -6.41 -8.13 -4.97
CA ASP A 94 -5.97 -6.81 -4.51
C ASP A 94 -4.64 -6.39 -5.14
N PRO A 95 -4.61 -5.43 -6.07
CA PRO A 95 -3.35 -4.94 -6.65
C PRO A 95 -2.42 -4.27 -5.63
N VAL A 96 -2.96 -3.77 -4.50
CA VAL A 96 -2.16 -3.13 -3.44
C VAL A 96 -1.32 -4.16 -2.69
N SER A 97 -1.81 -5.40 -2.55
CA SER A 97 -1.11 -6.49 -1.87
C SER A 97 -0.17 -7.30 -2.78
N SER A 98 0.01 -6.90 -4.04
CA SER A 98 0.80 -7.65 -5.03
C SER A 98 2.27 -7.90 -4.64
N ASP A 99 2.87 -7.04 -3.78
CA ASP A 99 4.26 -7.21 -3.29
C ASP A 99 4.33 -7.99 -1.95
N SER A 100 3.21 -8.42 -1.39
CA SER A 100 3.19 -9.12 -0.09
C SER A 100 4.07 -10.37 -0.11
N ARG A 101 4.11 -11.09 -1.23
CA ARG A 101 4.96 -12.27 -1.39
C ARG A 101 6.45 -11.92 -1.37
N ALA A 102 6.84 -10.86 -2.06
CA ALA A 102 8.24 -10.40 -2.08
C ALA A 102 8.68 -9.92 -0.68
N LEU A 103 7.81 -9.22 0.06
CA LEU A 103 8.08 -8.86 1.44
C LEU A 103 8.26 -10.11 2.32
N TYR A 104 7.33 -11.08 2.21
CA TYR A 104 7.43 -12.32 2.95
C TYR A 104 8.77 -13.02 2.69
N ASP A 105 9.17 -13.16 1.42
CA ASP A 105 10.41 -13.85 1.06
C ASP A 105 11.65 -13.13 1.61
N ALA A 106 11.63 -11.79 1.69
CA ALA A 106 12.74 -10.96 2.17
C ALA A 106 12.88 -10.90 3.70
N LEU A 107 11.84 -11.21 4.47
CA LEU A 107 11.89 -11.18 5.94
C LEU A 107 12.83 -12.28 6.47
N PRO A 108 13.75 -11.95 7.42
CA PRO A 108 14.72 -12.92 7.93
C PRO A 108 14.20 -13.80 9.08
N GLY A 109 13.21 -13.30 9.84
CA GLY A 109 12.71 -13.91 11.07
C GLY A 109 11.57 -14.91 10.87
N PRO A 110 10.96 -15.36 11.97
CA PRO A 110 9.75 -16.18 11.93
C PRO A 110 8.63 -15.46 11.16
N LYS A 111 8.06 -16.14 10.18
CA LYS A 111 7.08 -15.52 9.30
C LYS A 111 6.01 -16.47 8.83
N THR A 112 4.79 -15.96 8.67
CA THR A 112 3.65 -16.67 8.12
C THR A 112 3.11 -15.92 6.93
N PHE A 113 2.78 -16.62 5.84
CA PHE A 113 2.08 -16.03 4.69
C PHE A 113 0.63 -16.51 4.67
N MET A 114 -0.31 -15.58 4.58
CA MET A 114 -1.74 -15.87 4.56
C MET A 114 -2.38 -15.22 3.34
N LEU A 115 -2.83 -16.06 2.41
CA LEU A 115 -3.57 -15.62 1.23
C LEU A 115 -5.07 -15.70 1.52
N PHE A 116 -5.78 -14.64 1.21
CA PHE A 116 -7.23 -14.57 1.19
C PHE A 116 -7.72 -14.61 -0.25
N THR A 117 -8.62 -15.54 -0.56
CA THR A 117 -9.03 -15.83 -1.93
C THR A 117 -10.39 -15.26 -2.29
N ASP A 118 -10.66 -15.11 -3.59
CA ASP A 118 -11.98 -14.73 -4.09
C ASP A 118 -13.02 -15.80 -3.78
N ALA A 119 -12.64 -17.08 -3.83
CA ALA A 119 -13.52 -18.21 -3.49
C ALA A 119 -13.99 -18.16 -2.02
N GLU A 120 -13.18 -17.59 -1.12
CA GLU A 120 -13.54 -17.36 0.28
C GLU A 120 -14.30 -16.06 0.50
N GLY A 121 -14.53 -15.28 -0.56
CA GLY A 121 -15.12 -13.95 -0.50
C GLY A 121 -14.21 -12.91 0.16
N ALA A 122 -12.91 -13.16 0.28
CA ALA A 122 -11.95 -12.31 0.97
C ALA A 122 -10.82 -11.79 0.05
N GLY A 123 -10.90 -12.04 -1.26
CA GLY A 123 -9.85 -11.70 -2.24
C GLY A 123 -9.73 -10.21 -2.59
N MET A 124 -10.59 -9.34 -2.08
CA MET A 124 -10.56 -7.91 -2.37
C MET A 124 -9.77 -7.12 -1.33
N HIS A 125 -9.42 -5.87 -1.68
CA HIS A 125 -8.65 -4.95 -0.83
C HIS A 125 -9.11 -4.92 0.62
N CYS A 126 -8.19 -5.17 1.54
CA CYS A 126 -8.41 -5.27 2.99
C CYS A 126 -9.46 -6.33 3.38
N GLU A 127 -9.67 -7.35 2.55
CA GLU A 127 -10.62 -8.46 2.76
C GLU A 127 -12.04 -7.97 3.09
N MET A 128 -12.44 -6.83 2.52
CA MET A 128 -13.64 -6.07 2.93
C MET A 128 -14.95 -6.86 2.79
N LEU A 129 -15.02 -7.81 1.87
CA LEU A 129 -16.23 -8.61 1.65
C LEU A 129 -16.38 -9.76 2.64
N ASN A 130 -15.28 -10.17 3.34
CA ASN A 130 -15.33 -11.21 4.39
C ASN A 130 -14.40 -10.88 5.56
N ARG A 131 -14.65 -9.74 6.21
CA ARG A 131 -13.89 -9.26 7.39
C ARG A 131 -13.89 -10.26 8.55
N SER A 132 -14.96 -11.01 8.72
CA SER A 132 -15.06 -12.01 9.79
C SER A 132 -14.04 -13.12 9.62
N LEU A 133 -13.83 -13.60 8.39
CA LEU A 133 -12.80 -14.60 8.09
C LEU A 133 -11.39 -14.02 8.31
N ALA A 134 -11.14 -12.82 7.80
CA ALA A 134 -9.85 -12.17 7.95
C ALA A 134 -9.50 -11.93 9.42
N ASN A 135 -10.43 -11.35 10.18
CA ASN A 135 -10.23 -11.11 11.61
C ASN A 135 -9.97 -12.40 12.38
N ARG A 136 -10.79 -13.45 12.16
CA ARG A 136 -10.61 -14.74 12.82
C ARG A 136 -9.22 -15.31 12.57
N ARG A 137 -8.82 -15.46 11.30
CA ARG A 137 -7.52 -16.07 10.96
C ARG A 137 -6.34 -15.24 11.50
N THR A 138 -6.44 -13.91 11.45
CA THR A 138 -5.38 -13.03 11.97
C THR A 138 -5.28 -13.12 13.49
N LEU A 139 -6.41 -13.13 14.19
CA LEU A 139 -6.43 -13.24 15.65
C LEU A 139 -6.00 -14.64 16.11
N ASP A 140 -6.43 -15.70 15.44
CA ASP A 140 -5.98 -17.07 15.73
C ASP A 140 -4.45 -17.18 15.60
N TRP A 141 -3.87 -16.59 14.53
CA TRP A 141 -2.42 -16.53 14.37
C TRP A 141 -1.73 -15.73 15.49
N LEU A 142 -2.31 -14.62 15.90
CA LEU A 142 -1.78 -13.78 16.97
C LEU A 142 -1.80 -14.52 18.30
N ASP A 143 -2.91 -15.18 18.63
CA ASP A 143 -3.05 -15.98 19.85
C ASP A 143 -2.03 -17.13 19.90
N ASP A 144 -1.82 -17.83 18.77
CA ASP A 144 -0.82 -18.89 18.68
C ASP A 144 0.61 -18.33 18.83
N THR A 145 0.88 -17.16 18.29
CA THR A 145 2.20 -16.50 18.33
C THR A 145 2.53 -15.97 19.72
N LEU A 146 1.56 -15.46 20.46
CA LEU A 146 1.72 -14.87 21.79
C LEU A 146 1.54 -15.88 22.93
N ARG A 147 1.21 -17.14 22.63
CA ARG A 147 1.02 -18.16 23.65
C ARG A 147 2.31 -18.35 24.45
N PRO A 148 2.30 -18.27 25.78
CA PRO A 148 3.49 -18.54 26.59
C PRO A 148 4.06 -19.92 26.29
N ILE A 149 5.37 -20.00 26.07
CA ILE A 149 6.08 -21.27 26.03
C ILE A 149 6.08 -21.79 27.48
N GLY A 150 5.21 -22.80 27.77
CA GLY A 150 5.12 -23.43 29.08
C GLY A 150 6.36 -24.22 29.45
#